data_e9f8246fa0245c78987a09b76caab51c
#
_entry.id   e9f8246fa0245c78987a09b76caab51c
#
_cell.length_a   1.000
_cell.length_b   1.000
_cell.length_c   1.000
_cell.angle_alpha   90.00
_cell.angle_beta   90.00
_cell.angle_gamma   90.00
#
_symmetry.space_group_name_H-M   'P 1'
#
loop_
_entity.id
_entity.type
_entity.pdbx_description
1 polymer ?
#
loop_
_entity_poly.entity_id
_entity_poly.type
_entity_poly.pdbx_seq_one_letter_code
_entity_poly.pdbx_strand_id
1 'polypeptide(L)'
;MIKDKLNKRVVEGLEFLAKTDFSKLEDGRHVINDYMYVNVETYQTKEDALFEAHRDYIDIQYIISGEEKIGVTKYSDCTENIPYDKERDIEFLNGEGEFYPMRTGDYMILYPTDAHKP
;
A
#
# COMPACT_ATOMS: atom_id res chain seq x y z
N MET A 1 -5.70 23.51 2.92
CA MET A 1 -4.53 22.99 3.66
C MET A 1 -4.14 21.63 3.10
N ILE A 2 -2.87 21.30 3.15
CA ILE A 2 -2.35 20.02 2.63
C ILE A 2 -3.09 18.83 3.25
N LYS A 3 -3.33 18.87 4.56
CA LYS A 3 -4.01 17.80 5.29
C LYS A 3 -5.42 17.54 4.76
N ASP A 4 -6.18 18.57 4.44
CA ASP A 4 -7.53 18.44 3.90
C ASP A 4 -7.53 17.86 2.50
N LYS A 5 -6.54 18.24 1.69
CA LYS A 5 -6.36 17.71 0.34
C LYS A 5 -6.00 16.23 0.37
N LEU A 6 -5.13 15.81 1.29
CA LEU A 6 -4.78 14.39 1.46
C LEU A 6 -5.98 13.58 1.91
N ASN A 7 -6.78 14.08 2.85
CA ASN A 7 -7.99 13.41 3.30
C ASN A 7 -9.01 13.24 2.17
N LYS A 8 -9.16 14.25 1.33
CA LYS A 8 -10.03 14.17 0.13
C LYS A 8 -9.58 13.06 -0.81
N ARG A 9 -8.28 12.96 -1.07
CA ARG A 9 -7.74 11.94 -1.97
C ARG A 9 -7.89 10.53 -1.40
N VAL A 10 -7.75 10.37 -0.10
CA VAL A 10 -8.03 9.09 0.56
C VAL A 10 -9.49 8.71 0.39
N VAL A 11 -10.41 9.65 0.61
CA VAL A 11 -11.85 9.41 0.41
C VAL A 11 -12.15 9.02 -1.02
N GLU A 12 -11.55 9.71 -2.00
CA GLU A 12 -11.70 9.36 -3.42
C GLU A 12 -11.21 7.94 -3.71
N GLY A 13 -10.09 7.55 -3.12
CA GLY A 13 -9.56 6.19 -3.24
C GLY A 13 -10.52 5.14 -2.69
N LEU A 14 -11.10 5.40 -1.52
CA LEU A 14 -12.07 4.49 -0.90
C LEU A 14 -13.37 4.42 -1.72
N GLU A 15 -13.83 5.54 -2.26
CA GLU A 15 -14.97 5.56 -3.16
C GLU A 15 -14.71 4.78 -4.45
N PHE A 16 -13.49 4.90 -4.98
CA PHE A 16 -13.07 4.13 -6.15
C PHE A 16 -13.15 2.63 -5.86
N LEU A 17 -12.65 2.19 -4.71
CA LEU A 17 -12.73 0.78 -4.30
C LEU A 17 -14.17 0.30 -4.19
N ALA A 18 -15.06 1.12 -3.62
CA ALA A 18 -16.45 0.76 -3.42
C ALA A 18 -17.23 0.63 -4.73
N LYS A 19 -16.82 1.36 -5.77
CA LYS A 19 -17.54 1.41 -7.07
C LYS A 19 -16.93 0.50 -8.13
N THR A 20 -15.74 -0.05 -7.89
CA THR A 20 -15.01 -0.78 -8.93
C THR A 20 -15.30 -2.27 -8.86
N ASP A 21 -15.60 -2.84 -10.01
CA ASP A 21 -15.67 -4.28 -10.19
C ASP A 21 -14.28 -4.77 -10.62
N PHE A 22 -13.52 -5.26 -9.65
CA PHE A 22 -12.14 -5.69 -9.87
C PHE A 22 -12.04 -6.96 -10.73
N SER A 23 -13.13 -7.70 -10.90
CA SER A 23 -13.13 -8.84 -11.81
C SER A 23 -12.92 -8.46 -13.28
N LYS A 24 -13.13 -7.18 -13.59
CA LYS A 24 -12.94 -6.63 -14.94
C LYS A 24 -11.57 -5.97 -15.15
N LEU A 25 -10.74 -5.88 -14.13
CA LEU A 25 -9.40 -5.30 -14.21
C LEU A 25 -8.36 -6.39 -14.32
N GLU A 26 -7.49 -6.26 -15.29
CA GLU A 26 -6.34 -7.15 -15.45
C GLU A 26 -5.24 -6.79 -14.45
N ASP A 27 -4.37 -7.76 -14.16
CA ASP A 27 -3.17 -7.50 -13.37
C ASP A 27 -2.31 -6.42 -14.05
N GLY A 28 -1.69 -5.58 -13.24
CA GLY A 28 -0.85 -4.49 -13.73
C GLY A 28 -1.28 -3.14 -13.23
N ARG A 29 -0.66 -2.11 -13.79
CA ARG A 29 -0.87 -0.73 -13.39
C ARG A 29 -1.94 -0.06 -14.22
N HIS A 30 -2.93 0.54 -13.55
CA HIS A 30 -4.01 1.28 -14.16
C HIS A 30 -3.99 2.72 -13.66
N VAL A 31 -3.75 3.67 -14.55
CA VAL A 31 -3.76 5.11 -14.20
C VAL A 31 -5.21 5.59 -14.18
N ILE A 32 -5.64 6.15 -13.06
CA ILE A 32 -7.00 6.64 -12.88
C ILE A 32 -7.07 8.14 -13.18
N ASN A 33 -6.13 8.92 -12.63
CA ASN A 33 -6.05 10.37 -12.90
C ASN A 33 -4.63 10.86 -12.58
N ASP A 34 -4.42 12.18 -12.51
CA ASP A 34 -3.11 12.79 -12.32
C ASP A 34 -2.44 12.43 -10.98
N TYR A 35 -3.21 12.00 -9.98
CA TYR A 35 -2.69 11.73 -8.65
C TYR A 35 -3.04 10.34 -8.11
N MET A 36 -3.70 9.50 -8.90
CA MET A 36 -4.11 8.17 -8.45
C MET A 36 -3.87 7.12 -9.52
N TYR A 37 -3.27 6.01 -9.11
CA TYR A 37 -3.19 4.81 -9.92
C TYR A 37 -3.47 3.57 -9.06
N VAL A 38 -3.78 2.47 -9.72
CA VAL A 38 -4.06 1.20 -9.07
C VAL A 38 -3.13 0.14 -9.66
N ASN A 39 -2.47 -0.60 -8.78
CA ASN A 39 -1.76 -1.81 -9.15
C ASN A 39 -2.59 -3.01 -8.74
N VAL A 40 -2.97 -3.83 -9.70
CA VAL A 40 -3.63 -5.11 -9.45
C VAL A 40 -2.59 -6.21 -9.52
N GLU A 41 -2.39 -6.92 -8.42
CA GLU A 41 -1.35 -7.94 -8.32
C GLU A 41 -1.92 -9.24 -7.77
N THR A 42 -1.46 -10.35 -8.35
CA THR A 42 -1.72 -11.68 -7.83
C THR A 42 -0.39 -12.25 -7.36
N TYR A 43 -0.29 -12.58 -6.09
CA TYR A 43 0.97 -13.08 -5.54
C TYR A 43 0.72 -14.01 -4.35
N GLN A 44 1.77 -14.75 -4.00
CA GLN A 44 1.78 -15.51 -2.75
C GLN A 44 2.57 -14.73 -1.71
N THR A 45 2.06 -14.68 -0.49
CA THR A 45 2.74 -13.99 0.61
C THR A 45 4.05 -14.69 0.96
N LYS A 46 5.07 -13.88 1.29
CA LYS A 46 6.39 -14.37 1.68
C LYS A 46 6.69 -13.99 3.12
N GLU A 47 7.18 -14.94 3.91
CA GLU A 47 7.54 -14.68 5.31
C GLU A 47 8.78 -13.79 5.44
N ASP A 48 9.70 -13.87 4.47
CA ASP A 48 11.00 -13.20 4.52
C ASP A 48 11.03 -11.85 3.80
N ALA A 49 9.88 -11.28 3.49
CA ALA A 49 9.84 -9.97 2.84
C ALA A 49 10.39 -8.87 3.76
N LEU A 50 11.05 -7.89 3.16
CA LEU A 50 11.47 -6.69 3.86
C LEU A 50 10.28 -5.73 4.03
N PHE A 51 10.37 -4.83 5.01
CA PHE A 51 9.43 -3.72 5.08
C PHE A 51 9.67 -2.75 3.93
N GLU A 52 8.61 -2.18 3.41
CA GLU A 52 8.63 -1.20 2.33
C GLU A 52 8.04 0.12 2.81
N ALA A 53 8.58 1.23 2.31
CA ALA A 53 8.02 2.55 2.54
C ALA A 53 8.06 3.36 1.24
N HIS A 54 7.12 4.27 1.11
CA HIS A 54 6.98 5.16 -0.05
C HIS A 54 6.96 6.60 0.42
N ARG A 55 7.34 7.54 -0.44
CA ARG A 55 7.41 8.97 -0.08
C ARG A 55 6.38 9.82 -0.82
N ASP A 56 6.05 9.44 -2.05
CA ASP A 56 5.24 10.25 -2.95
C ASP A 56 3.74 9.97 -2.85
N TYR A 57 3.35 8.81 -2.33
CA TYR A 57 1.96 8.36 -2.32
C TYR A 57 1.52 7.85 -0.95
N ILE A 58 0.22 7.98 -0.72
CA ILE A 58 -0.49 7.22 0.32
C ILE A 58 -0.93 5.92 -0.34
N ASP A 59 -0.68 4.79 0.33
CA ASP A 59 -1.09 3.47 -0.14
C ASP A 59 -2.40 3.05 0.50
N ILE A 60 -3.30 2.52 -0.31
CA ILE A 60 -4.45 1.79 0.19
C ILE A 60 -4.29 0.34 -0.30
N GLN A 61 -4.03 -0.56 0.64
CA GLN A 61 -3.92 -2.00 0.38
C GLN A 61 -5.31 -2.60 0.49
N TYR A 62 -5.80 -3.23 -0.57
CA TYR A 62 -7.13 -3.80 -0.62
C TYR A 62 -7.07 -5.25 -1.09
N ILE A 63 -7.74 -6.13 -0.37
CA ILE A 63 -7.75 -7.57 -0.69
C ILE A 63 -8.95 -7.88 -1.57
N ILE A 64 -8.70 -8.10 -2.85
CA ILE A 64 -9.75 -8.47 -3.81
C ILE A 64 -10.24 -9.87 -3.52
N SER A 65 -9.33 -10.81 -3.31
CA SER A 65 -9.65 -12.19 -2.95
C SER A 65 -8.48 -12.83 -2.19
N GLY A 66 -8.81 -13.70 -1.26
CA GLY A 66 -7.83 -14.43 -0.46
C GLY A 66 -7.61 -13.83 0.92
N GLU A 67 -6.51 -14.22 1.52
CA GLU A 67 -6.13 -13.81 2.86
C GLU A 67 -4.63 -13.54 2.90
N GLU A 68 -4.23 -12.53 3.67
CA GLU A 68 -2.82 -12.31 3.99
C GLU A 68 -2.68 -11.59 5.32
N LYS A 69 -1.48 -11.63 5.89
CA LYS A 69 -1.13 -10.82 7.04
C LYS A 69 -0.19 -9.71 6.57
N ILE A 70 -0.56 -8.48 6.86
CA ILE A 70 0.27 -7.33 6.51
C ILE A 70 0.94 -6.82 7.78
N GLY A 71 2.27 -6.80 7.79
CA GLY A 71 3.06 -6.22 8.86
C GLY A 71 3.14 -4.71 8.71
N VAL A 72 2.98 -3.98 9.81
CA VAL A 72 3.05 -2.52 9.83
C VAL A 72 3.92 -2.07 11.00
N THR A 73 4.77 -1.10 10.73
CA THR A 73 5.59 -0.44 11.75
C THR A 73 5.78 1.02 11.34
N LYS A 74 6.32 1.82 12.25
CA LYS A 74 6.67 3.21 11.94
C LYS A 74 7.98 3.25 11.16
N TYR A 75 8.03 4.08 10.13
CA TYR A 75 9.25 4.32 9.36
C TYR A 75 10.43 4.67 10.29
N SER A 76 10.19 5.52 11.29
CA SER A 76 11.21 5.97 12.23
C SER A 76 11.81 4.85 13.09
N ASP A 77 11.14 3.71 13.20
CA ASP A 77 11.60 2.56 13.97
C ASP A 77 12.38 1.55 13.11
N CYS A 78 12.54 1.84 11.83
CA CYS A 78 13.23 0.97 10.89
C CYS A 78 14.65 1.43 10.61
N THR A 79 15.47 0.51 10.09
CA THR A 79 16.81 0.81 9.57
C THR A 79 16.86 0.50 8.08
N GLU A 80 17.66 1.28 7.34
CA GLU A 80 17.79 1.11 5.90
C GLU A 80 18.42 -0.24 5.55
N ASN A 81 17.81 -0.94 4.59
CA ASN A 81 18.38 -2.14 3.98
C ASN A 81 18.77 -1.83 2.53
N ILE A 82 17.82 -1.39 1.72
CA ILE A 82 18.06 -0.95 0.35
C ILE A 82 17.65 0.52 0.27
N PRO A 83 18.56 1.43 -0.16
CA PRO A 83 18.27 2.86 -0.22
C PRO A 83 17.05 3.20 -1.07
N TYR A 84 16.44 4.32 -0.77
CA TYR A 84 15.28 4.82 -1.49
C TYR A 84 15.58 4.97 -2.99
N ASP A 85 14.72 4.33 -3.80
CA ASP A 85 14.74 4.41 -5.25
C ASP A 85 13.70 5.45 -5.68
N LYS A 86 14.16 6.59 -6.15
CA LYS A 86 13.32 7.72 -6.51
C LYS A 86 12.40 7.43 -7.70
N GLU A 87 12.84 6.61 -8.64
CA GLU A 87 12.05 6.28 -9.83
C GLU A 87 10.88 5.36 -9.50
N ARG A 88 11.11 4.42 -8.59
CA ARG A 88 10.12 3.43 -8.17
C ARG A 88 9.35 3.86 -6.93
N ASP A 89 9.75 4.93 -6.29
CA ASP A 89 9.20 5.42 -5.02
C ASP A 89 9.11 4.31 -3.97
N ILE A 90 10.24 3.66 -3.73
CA ILE A 90 10.30 2.57 -2.76
C ILE A 90 11.65 2.52 -2.05
N GLU A 91 11.58 2.19 -0.79
CA GLU A 91 12.71 1.94 0.08
C GLU A 91 12.47 0.66 0.85
N PHE A 92 13.49 -0.18 1.00
CA PHE A 92 13.39 -1.42 1.75
C PHE A 92 14.09 -1.29 3.09
N LEU A 93 13.44 -1.77 4.13
CA LEU A 93 13.82 -1.51 5.51
C LEU A 93 13.84 -2.78 6.33
N ASN A 94 14.76 -2.80 7.30
CA ASN A 94 14.75 -3.79 8.37
C ASN A 94 13.93 -3.23 9.53
N GLY A 95 13.10 -4.06 10.15
CA GLY A 95 12.31 -3.64 11.27
C GLY A 95 11.44 -4.76 11.81
N GLU A 96 10.76 -4.46 12.89
CA GLU A 96 9.77 -5.32 13.50
C GLU A 96 8.47 -4.56 13.60
N GLY A 97 7.36 -5.24 13.36
CA GLY A 97 6.05 -4.62 13.41
C GLY A 97 4.98 -5.59 13.84
N GLU A 98 3.77 -5.08 13.88
CA GLU A 98 2.59 -5.89 14.16
C GLU A 98 1.99 -6.37 12.84
N PHE A 99 1.49 -7.61 12.85
CA PHE A 99 0.85 -8.21 11.68
C PHE A 99 -0.65 -8.21 11.85
N TYR A 100 -1.34 -7.72 10.83
CA TYR A 100 -2.79 -7.63 10.80
C TYR A 100 -3.35 -8.61 9.77
N PRO A 101 -4.27 -9.51 10.17
CA PRO A 101 -4.92 -10.42 9.23
C PRO A 101 -5.86 -9.62 8.32
N MET A 102 -5.70 -9.81 7.02
CA MET A 102 -6.50 -9.15 5.99
C MET A 102 -7.22 -10.21 5.17
N ARG A 103 -8.50 -10.02 4.94
CA ARG A 103 -9.37 -10.92 4.17
C ARG A 103 -10.00 -10.18 3.01
N THR A 104 -10.62 -10.94 2.12
CA THR A 104 -11.37 -10.37 1.00
C THR A 104 -12.28 -9.22 1.46
N GLY A 105 -12.13 -8.07 0.84
CA GLY A 105 -12.88 -6.86 1.15
C GLY A 105 -12.25 -5.95 2.20
N ASP A 106 -11.22 -6.41 2.89
CA ASP A 106 -10.52 -5.59 3.87
C ASP A 106 -9.56 -4.62 3.19
N TYR A 107 -9.36 -3.46 3.79
CA TYR A 107 -8.38 -2.50 3.32
C TYR A 107 -7.59 -1.90 4.46
N MET A 108 -6.42 -1.37 4.13
CA MET A 108 -5.52 -0.72 5.06
C MET A 108 -4.95 0.53 4.40
N ILE A 109 -4.93 1.64 5.12
CA ILE A 109 -4.37 2.91 4.62
C ILE A 109 -3.00 3.09 5.25
N LEU A 110 -1.99 3.27 4.39
CA LEU A 110 -0.59 3.42 4.78
C LEU A 110 -0.05 4.74 4.28
N TYR A 111 0.49 5.52 5.21
CA TYR A 111 1.07 6.83 4.93
C TYR A 111 2.58 6.72 4.73
N PRO A 112 3.25 7.76 4.19
CA PRO A 112 4.71 7.75 4.06
C PRO A 112 5.46 7.54 5.38
N THR A 113 4.84 7.85 6.51
CA THR A 113 5.42 7.61 7.84
C THR A 113 5.27 6.16 8.31
N ASP A 114 4.55 5.34 7.57
CA ASP A 114 4.37 3.92 7.86
C ASP A 114 5.27 3.09 6.95
N ALA A 115 5.76 1.98 7.49
CA ALA A 115 6.41 0.93 6.72
C ALA A 115 5.55 -0.31 6.77
N HIS A 116 5.46 -1.05 5.68
CA HIS A 116 4.60 -2.22 5.60
C HIS A 116 5.29 -3.40 4.93
N LYS A 117 4.79 -4.58 5.24
CA LYS A 117 5.32 -5.85 4.77
C LYS A 117 4.14 -6.72 4.37
N PRO A 118 3.93 -6.89 3.06
CA PRO A 118 2.85 -7.74 2.58
C PRO A 118 3.09 -9.23 2.84
#